data_92d444a346be71a590d496e5459ab1dd
#
_entry.id   92d444a346be71a590d496e5459ab1dd
#
_cell.length_a   1.000
_cell.length_b   1.000
_cell.length_c   1.000
_cell.angle_alpha   90.00
_cell.angle_beta   90.00
_cell.angle_gamma   90.00
#
_symmetry.space_group_name_H-M   'P 1'
#
loop_
_entity.id
_entity.type
_entity.pdbx_description
1 polymer ?
#
loop_
_entity_poly.entity_id
_entity_poly.type
_entity_poly.pdbx_seq_one_letter_code
_entity_poly.pdbx_strand_id
1 'polypeptide(L)'
;MNNSVFHDLLLVSDIDGTLTELSKVPQKNLDAIAHFQQLGGTFTLCTGRPKCALGEILPQIQVNAPIITINGGYIYSPITGEVLFEAQLPLHVKEFVFSLLERFSQIGAMLVEPDNYWVIRWGDESIEGVAQRRDMYQREDCCKTYSEQEGPQQWHKVVLIVPPEQIPTVRKYIEEQNPKGFYPVQSDAFYLELVADGVDKGKGMKMIQNSLNLAKTAAIGDRENDESMLLLADFSATPQNGDENLQKEVDFIVDSCENGAVADFIYRLEQKYTL
;
A
#
# COMPACT_ATOMS: atom_id res chain seq x y z
N MET A 1 21.56 28.47 14.64
CA MET A 1 20.37 27.59 14.79
C MET A 1 20.14 27.00 13.42
N ASN A 2 20.43 25.72 13.23
CA ASN A 2 20.07 25.07 11.96
C ASN A 2 18.52 24.97 11.95
N ASN A 3 17.88 25.90 11.25
CA ASN A 3 16.48 25.72 10.91
C ASN A 3 16.42 24.57 9.93
N SER A 4 16.16 23.36 10.42
CA SER A 4 15.87 22.24 9.54
C SER A 4 14.54 22.52 8.86
N VAL A 5 14.55 22.63 7.53
CA VAL A 5 13.42 23.08 6.71
C VAL A 5 12.19 22.22 6.92
N PHE A 6 12.36 20.91 7.12
CA PHE A 6 11.29 19.92 7.20
C PHE A 6 11.09 19.33 8.61
N HIS A 7 11.51 20.01 9.68
CA HIS A 7 11.55 19.46 11.05
C HIS A 7 10.18 18.98 11.60
N ASP A 8 9.08 19.41 11.03
CA ASP A 8 7.71 19.09 11.46
C ASP A 8 6.88 18.38 10.36
N LEU A 9 7.54 17.94 9.28
CA LEU A 9 6.89 17.32 8.12
C LEU A 9 7.12 15.81 8.09
N LEU A 10 6.02 15.06 8.02
CA LEU A 10 5.99 13.64 7.71
C LEU A 10 5.74 13.46 6.20
N LEU A 11 6.69 12.86 5.50
CA LEU A 11 6.52 12.40 4.12
C LEU A 11 6.22 10.90 4.10
N VAL A 12 5.08 10.54 3.53
CA VAL A 12 4.61 9.15 3.39
C VAL A 12 4.57 8.79 1.92
N SER A 13 5.25 7.72 1.54
CA SER A 13 5.28 7.23 0.14
C SER A 13 4.67 5.84 0.03
N ASP A 14 3.82 5.65 -0.98
CA ASP A 14 3.55 4.31 -1.49
C ASP A 14 4.81 3.73 -2.16
N ILE A 15 4.79 2.41 -2.45
CA ILE A 15 5.92 1.68 -3.02
C ILE A 15 5.70 1.42 -4.52
N ASP A 16 4.70 0.61 -4.84
CA ASP A 16 4.49 0.06 -6.18
C ASP A 16 3.87 1.08 -7.13
N GLY A 17 4.55 1.40 -8.22
CA GLY A 17 4.10 2.45 -9.15
C GLY A 17 4.39 3.88 -8.68
N THR A 18 4.95 4.06 -7.46
CA THR A 18 5.26 5.36 -6.86
C THR A 18 6.74 5.49 -6.52
N LEU A 19 7.24 4.73 -5.54
CA LEU A 19 8.66 4.74 -5.16
C LEU A 19 9.51 3.93 -6.15
N THR A 20 8.98 2.81 -6.63
CA THR A 20 9.64 1.87 -7.54
C THR A 20 8.63 1.03 -8.32
N GLU A 21 9.00 0.62 -9.54
CA GLU A 21 8.24 -0.34 -10.35
C GLU A 21 8.62 -1.81 -10.05
N LEU A 22 9.91 -2.09 -9.80
CA LEU A 22 10.48 -3.44 -9.79
C LEU A 22 11.42 -3.62 -8.60
N SER A 23 10.99 -3.41 -7.39
CA SER A 23 11.79 -3.62 -6.16
C SER A 23 13.15 -2.89 -6.10
N LYS A 24 13.64 -2.30 -7.19
CA LYS A 24 14.85 -1.47 -7.22
C LYS A 24 14.49 0.01 -7.19
N VAL A 25 14.73 0.63 -6.06
CA VAL A 25 14.45 2.06 -5.89
C VAL A 25 15.40 2.91 -6.76
N PRO A 26 14.89 3.83 -7.60
CA PRO A 26 15.72 4.74 -8.38
C PRO A 26 16.68 5.54 -7.48
N GLN A 27 17.96 5.67 -7.90
CA GLN A 27 18.98 6.38 -7.11
C GLN A 27 18.57 7.81 -6.78
N LYS A 28 17.90 8.50 -7.71
CA LYS A 28 17.35 9.84 -7.47
C LYS A 28 16.43 9.90 -6.25
N ASN A 29 15.54 8.90 -6.08
CA ASN A 29 14.65 8.83 -4.93
C ASN A 29 15.44 8.62 -3.64
N LEU A 30 16.45 7.73 -3.64
CA LEU A 30 17.30 7.49 -2.48
C LEU A 30 18.05 8.76 -2.05
N ASP A 31 18.66 9.46 -3.00
CA ASP A 31 19.42 10.68 -2.73
C ASP A 31 18.51 11.81 -2.20
N ALA A 32 17.31 11.95 -2.79
CA ALA A 32 16.34 12.97 -2.35
C ALA A 32 15.76 12.68 -0.97
N ILE A 33 15.47 11.42 -0.65
CA ILE A 33 14.98 11.01 0.68
C ILE A 33 16.07 11.26 1.74
N ALA A 34 17.34 10.91 1.44
CA ALA A 34 18.45 11.20 2.33
C ALA A 34 18.63 12.73 2.56
N HIS A 35 18.49 13.54 1.51
CA HIS A 35 18.51 15.00 1.61
C HIS A 35 17.35 15.53 2.46
N PHE A 36 16.12 15.05 2.22
CA PHE A 36 14.93 15.41 3.00
C PHE A 36 15.12 15.16 4.49
N GLN A 37 15.66 13.98 4.85
CA GLN A 37 15.97 13.63 6.24
C GLN A 37 17.11 14.48 6.84
N GLN A 38 18.15 14.84 6.07
CA GLN A 38 19.19 15.77 6.51
C GLN A 38 18.64 17.16 6.82
N LEU A 39 17.58 17.59 6.14
CA LEU A 39 16.84 18.82 6.41
C LEU A 39 15.81 18.67 7.54
N GLY A 40 15.83 17.56 8.29
CA GLY A 40 15.00 17.31 9.46
C GLY A 40 13.68 16.63 9.17
N GLY A 41 13.42 16.23 7.93
CA GLY A 41 12.17 15.56 7.54
C GLY A 41 12.03 14.14 8.11
N THR A 42 10.80 13.74 8.35
CA THR A 42 10.44 12.38 8.75
C THR A 42 9.86 11.64 7.54
N PHE A 43 10.47 10.52 7.17
CA PHE A 43 10.09 9.72 6.00
C PHE A 43 9.65 8.31 6.39
N THR A 44 8.55 7.85 5.80
CA THR A 44 8.10 6.46 5.94
C THR A 44 7.38 5.94 4.69
N LEU A 45 7.12 4.64 4.69
CA LEU A 45 6.41 3.92 3.66
C LEU A 45 4.97 3.61 4.08
N CYS A 46 4.06 3.61 3.10
CA CYS A 46 2.67 3.21 3.28
C CYS A 46 2.22 2.34 2.09
N THR A 47 2.07 1.05 2.31
CA THR A 47 1.91 0.09 1.22
C THR A 47 0.82 -0.95 1.47
N GLY A 48 0.27 -1.51 0.39
CA GLY A 48 -0.57 -2.72 0.45
C GLY A 48 0.21 -4.00 0.76
N ARG A 49 1.54 -3.99 0.57
CA ARG A 49 2.39 -5.15 0.87
C ARG A 49 2.39 -5.48 2.37
N PRO A 50 2.49 -6.77 2.75
CA PRO A 50 2.81 -7.15 4.12
C PRO A 50 4.29 -6.92 4.45
N LYS A 51 4.64 -6.98 5.72
CA LYS A 51 6.01 -6.82 6.22
C LYS A 51 7.00 -7.80 5.58
N CYS A 52 6.61 -9.05 5.37
CA CYS A 52 7.47 -10.08 4.76
C CYS A 52 7.89 -9.72 3.32
N ALA A 53 7.09 -8.96 2.58
CA ALA A 53 7.38 -8.57 1.19
C ALA A 53 8.19 -7.26 1.06
N LEU A 54 8.73 -6.75 2.16
CA LEU A 54 9.58 -5.56 2.17
C LEU A 54 11.08 -5.87 2.19
N GLY A 55 11.45 -7.16 2.17
CA GLY A 55 12.83 -7.61 2.31
C GLY A 55 13.81 -7.07 1.26
N GLU A 56 13.34 -6.80 0.05
CA GLU A 56 14.15 -6.22 -1.03
C GLU A 56 14.19 -4.68 -1.01
N ILE A 57 13.18 -4.03 -0.43
CA ILE A 57 13.04 -2.56 -0.41
C ILE A 57 13.77 -1.95 0.80
N LEU A 58 13.53 -2.48 2.00
CA LEU A 58 14.06 -1.89 3.23
C LEU A 58 15.59 -1.79 3.29
N PRO A 59 16.38 -2.73 2.74
CA PRO A 59 17.83 -2.58 2.72
C PRO A 59 18.34 -1.41 1.85
N GLN A 60 17.51 -0.92 0.92
CA GLN A 60 17.89 0.15 0.01
C GLN A 60 17.57 1.54 0.57
N ILE A 61 16.62 1.66 1.50
CA ILE A 61 16.04 2.93 1.93
C ILE A 61 16.07 3.07 3.46
N GLN A 62 16.46 4.25 3.92
CA GLN A 62 16.36 4.55 5.34
C GLN A 62 15.01 5.19 5.64
N VAL A 63 14.19 4.52 6.46
CA VAL A 63 13.00 5.10 7.06
C VAL A 63 13.30 5.51 8.51
N ASN A 64 12.76 6.64 8.96
CA ASN A 64 12.95 7.15 10.32
C ASN A 64 11.63 7.32 11.09
N ALA A 65 10.59 6.59 10.64
CA ALA A 65 9.29 6.47 11.32
C ALA A 65 8.76 5.04 11.18
N PRO A 66 7.71 4.64 11.92
CA PRO A 66 7.02 3.37 11.73
C PRO A 66 6.49 3.21 10.30
N ILE A 67 6.47 1.98 9.79
CA ILE A 67 6.00 1.64 8.45
C ILE A 67 4.53 1.22 8.51
N ILE A 68 3.76 1.69 7.53
CA ILE A 68 2.36 1.33 7.33
C ILE A 68 2.31 0.25 6.26
N THR A 69 1.78 -0.92 6.60
CA THR A 69 1.61 -2.07 5.70
C THR A 69 0.16 -2.52 5.67
N ILE A 70 -0.17 -3.40 4.74
CA ILE A 70 -1.53 -3.98 4.60
C ILE A 70 -2.59 -2.87 4.48
N ASN A 71 -2.31 -1.81 3.70
CA ASN A 71 -3.20 -0.64 3.49
C ASN A 71 -3.58 0.09 4.79
N GLY A 72 -2.72 0.11 5.80
CA GLY A 72 -3.02 0.69 7.13
C GLY A 72 -3.47 -0.33 8.17
N GLY A 73 -3.65 -1.60 7.78
CA GLY A 73 -4.07 -2.67 8.69
C GLY A 73 -2.98 -3.17 9.63
N TYR A 74 -1.72 -2.86 9.34
CA TYR A 74 -0.60 -3.23 10.21
C TYR A 74 0.47 -2.14 10.18
N ILE A 75 0.80 -1.60 11.36
CA ILE A 75 1.80 -0.54 11.53
C ILE A 75 2.84 -1.01 12.54
N TYR A 76 4.11 -0.97 12.15
CA TYR A 76 5.20 -1.43 13.00
C TYR A 76 6.44 -0.55 12.89
N SER A 77 7.26 -0.54 13.95
CA SER A 77 8.58 0.07 13.94
C SER A 77 9.60 -0.87 13.31
N PRO A 78 10.26 -0.50 12.20
CA PRO A 78 11.30 -1.34 11.61
C PRO A 78 12.58 -1.41 12.47
N ILE A 79 12.73 -0.51 13.44
CA ILE A 79 13.90 -0.42 14.33
C ILE A 79 13.73 -1.33 15.54
N THR A 80 12.55 -1.29 16.19
CA THR A 80 12.29 -2.05 17.43
C THR A 80 11.53 -3.35 17.20
N GLY A 81 10.86 -3.49 16.05
CA GLY A 81 9.92 -4.56 15.76
C GLY A 81 8.57 -4.41 16.48
N GLU A 82 8.36 -3.34 17.23
CA GLU A 82 7.11 -3.08 17.97
C GLU A 82 5.96 -2.86 17.00
N VAL A 83 4.83 -3.52 17.26
CA VAL A 83 3.57 -3.34 16.53
C VAL A 83 2.78 -2.22 17.21
N LEU A 84 2.53 -1.14 16.47
CA LEU A 84 1.79 0.02 16.96
C LEU A 84 0.29 -0.10 16.70
N PHE A 85 -0.08 -0.79 15.63
CA PHE A 85 -1.47 -1.00 15.25
C PHE A 85 -1.61 -2.29 14.45
N GLU A 86 -2.68 -3.02 14.69
CA GLU A 86 -3.07 -4.21 13.96
C GLU A 86 -4.60 -4.28 13.87
N ALA A 87 -5.12 -4.51 12.68
CA ALA A 87 -6.53 -4.71 12.43
C ALA A 87 -6.75 -6.02 11.65
N GLN A 88 -7.83 -6.70 11.96
CA GLN A 88 -8.20 -7.96 11.34
C GLN A 88 -9.59 -7.88 10.72
N LEU A 89 -9.80 -8.63 9.67
CA LEU A 89 -11.10 -8.82 9.05
C LEU A 89 -12.04 -9.61 9.99
N PRO A 90 -13.35 -9.38 9.95
CA PRO A 90 -14.30 -10.14 10.74
C PRO A 90 -14.32 -11.62 10.32
N LEU A 91 -14.59 -12.52 11.26
CA LEU A 91 -14.52 -13.98 11.01
C LEU A 91 -15.42 -14.47 9.84
N HIS A 92 -16.56 -13.82 9.62
CA HIS A 92 -17.47 -14.18 8.54
C HIS A 92 -16.93 -13.85 7.13
N VAL A 93 -15.80 -13.13 7.02
CA VAL A 93 -15.14 -12.89 5.72
C VAL A 93 -14.75 -14.21 5.03
N LYS A 94 -14.44 -15.26 5.81
CA LYS A 94 -14.09 -16.57 5.26
C LYS A 94 -15.21 -17.14 4.41
N GLU A 95 -16.41 -17.25 4.99
CA GLU A 95 -17.60 -17.76 4.30
C GLU A 95 -17.93 -16.91 3.07
N PHE A 96 -17.81 -15.58 3.21
CA PHE A 96 -18.03 -14.65 2.11
C PHE A 96 -17.05 -14.90 0.95
N VAL A 97 -15.76 -15.02 1.23
CA VAL A 97 -14.72 -15.24 0.20
C VAL A 97 -14.92 -16.58 -0.50
N PHE A 98 -15.20 -17.67 0.24
CA PHE A 98 -15.46 -18.97 -0.39
C PHE A 98 -16.71 -18.94 -1.27
N SER A 99 -17.78 -18.30 -0.83
CA SER A 99 -19.01 -18.13 -1.65
C SER A 99 -18.72 -17.29 -2.91
N LEU A 100 -17.87 -16.23 -2.78
CA LEU A 100 -17.45 -15.42 -3.92
C LEU A 100 -16.65 -16.25 -4.93
N LEU A 101 -15.74 -17.09 -4.45
CA LEU A 101 -14.93 -17.97 -5.29
C LEU A 101 -15.78 -19.05 -6.00
N GLU A 102 -16.83 -19.56 -5.38
CA GLU A 102 -17.76 -20.48 -6.03
C GLU A 102 -18.54 -19.78 -7.15
N ARG A 103 -18.99 -18.55 -6.91
CA ARG A 103 -19.75 -17.78 -7.90
C ARG A 103 -18.91 -17.34 -9.09
N PHE A 104 -17.66 -16.90 -8.85
CA PHE A 104 -16.73 -16.41 -9.86
C PHE A 104 -15.57 -17.39 -9.99
N SER A 105 -15.76 -18.45 -10.79
CA SER A 105 -14.78 -19.55 -10.90
C SER A 105 -13.41 -19.12 -11.46
N GLN A 106 -13.35 -18.01 -12.19
CA GLN A 106 -12.13 -17.49 -12.83
C GLN A 106 -11.25 -16.64 -11.92
N ILE A 107 -11.78 -16.15 -10.78
CA ILE A 107 -10.98 -15.30 -9.89
C ILE A 107 -10.15 -16.13 -8.93
N GLY A 108 -9.01 -15.58 -8.50
CA GLY A 108 -8.18 -16.12 -7.43
C GLY A 108 -8.38 -15.39 -6.11
N ALA A 109 -7.81 -15.92 -5.03
CA ALA A 109 -7.76 -15.25 -3.74
C ALA A 109 -6.52 -15.66 -2.95
N MET A 110 -5.93 -14.67 -2.29
CA MET A 110 -4.85 -14.81 -1.32
C MET A 110 -5.22 -14.10 -0.03
N LEU A 111 -4.84 -14.68 1.09
CA LEU A 111 -4.88 -14.03 2.39
C LEU A 111 -3.54 -13.37 2.63
N VAL A 112 -3.56 -12.22 3.27
CA VAL A 112 -2.36 -11.47 3.62
C VAL A 112 -2.30 -11.31 5.13
N GLU A 113 -1.20 -11.77 5.69
CA GLU A 113 -0.77 -11.54 7.07
C GLU A 113 0.55 -10.77 7.08
N PRO A 114 0.99 -10.21 8.21
CA PRO A 114 2.26 -9.50 8.27
C PRO A 114 3.46 -10.30 7.77
N ASP A 115 3.51 -11.59 8.05
CA ASP A 115 4.66 -12.45 7.78
C ASP A 115 4.43 -13.48 6.66
N ASN A 116 3.21 -13.56 6.07
CA ASN A 116 2.91 -14.55 5.03
C ASN A 116 1.82 -14.08 4.06
N TYR A 117 1.93 -14.59 2.83
CA TYR A 117 0.81 -14.75 1.90
C TYR A 117 0.30 -16.18 1.94
N TRP A 118 -1.02 -16.37 1.94
CA TRP A 118 -1.65 -17.69 1.90
C TRP A 118 -2.57 -17.79 0.70
N VAL A 119 -2.16 -18.55 -0.30
CA VAL A 119 -2.90 -18.69 -1.55
C VAL A 119 -4.03 -19.71 -1.38
N ILE A 120 -5.26 -19.25 -1.54
CA ILE A 120 -6.45 -20.14 -1.61
C ILE A 120 -6.51 -20.77 -3.01
N ARG A 121 -6.43 -19.92 -4.05
CA ARG A 121 -6.27 -20.34 -5.45
C ARG A 121 -5.82 -19.15 -6.31
N TRP A 122 -5.19 -19.41 -7.45
CA TRP A 122 -4.68 -18.37 -8.35
C TRP A 122 -5.75 -17.78 -9.29
N GLY A 123 -6.82 -18.49 -9.57
CA GLY A 123 -7.81 -18.12 -10.57
C GLY A 123 -7.55 -18.78 -11.92
N ASP A 124 -8.00 -18.15 -13.01
CA ASP A 124 -7.81 -18.68 -14.37
C ASP A 124 -6.39 -18.39 -14.88
N GLU A 125 -5.51 -19.35 -14.72
CA GLU A 125 -4.11 -19.27 -15.13
C GLU A 125 -3.89 -19.26 -16.66
N SER A 126 -4.94 -19.44 -17.46
CA SER A 126 -4.87 -19.23 -18.91
C SER A 126 -4.77 -17.74 -19.27
N ILE A 127 -5.09 -16.85 -18.33
CA ILE A 127 -4.94 -15.40 -18.45
C ILE A 127 -3.51 -15.03 -18.09
N GLU A 128 -2.75 -14.48 -19.03
CA GLU A 128 -1.32 -14.18 -18.87
C GLU A 128 -1.02 -13.36 -17.61
N GLY A 129 -1.81 -12.33 -17.32
CA GLY A 129 -1.62 -11.50 -16.13
C GLY A 129 -1.82 -12.25 -14.80
N VAL A 130 -2.67 -13.28 -14.76
CA VAL A 130 -2.85 -14.16 -13.58
C VAL A 130 -1.63 -15.08 -13.44
N ALA A 131 -1.17 -15.69 -14.56
CA ALA A 131 0.00 -16.54 -14.56
C ALA A 131 1.27 -15.80 -14.13
N GLN A 132 1.47 -14.57 -14.61
CA GLN A 132 2.61 -13.72 -14.21
C GLN A 132 2.61 -13.44 -12.71
N ARG A 133 1.44 -13.16 -12.10
CA ARG A 133 1.32 -12.92 -10.66
C ARG A 133 1.60 -14.17 -9.85
N ARG A 134 1.08 -15.32 -10.27
CA ARG A 134 1.44 -16.61 -9.66
C ARG A 134 2.96 -16.79 -9.64
N ASP A 135 3.63 -16.63 -10.79
CA ASP A 135 5.07 -16.84 -10.93
C ASP A 135 5.87 -15.85 -10.07
N MET A 136 5.38 -14.63 -9.88
CA MET A 136 5.97 -13.63 -9.00
C MET A 136 5.88 -14.07 -7.54
N TYR A 137 4.67 -14.37 -7.05
CA TYR A 137 4.49 -14.73 -5.64
C TYR A 137 5.11 -16.08 -5.27
N GLN A 138 5.16 -17.06 -6.18
CA GLN A 138 5.81 -18.36 -5.91
C GLN A 138 7.32 -18.25 -5.69
N ARG A 139 7.94 -17.12 -6.01
CA ARG A 139 9.36 -16.85 -5.72
C ARG A 139 9.57 -16.26 -4.34
N GLU A 140 8.51 -15.82 -3.67
CA GLU A 140 8.57 -15.24 -2.34
C GLU A 140 8.56 -16.35 -1.28
N ASP A 141 9.56 -16.38 -0.41
CA ASP A 141 9.65 -17.36 0.68
C ASP A 141 8.45 -17.31 1.65
N CYS A 142 7.79 -16.18 1.73
CA CYS A 142 6.60 -15.98 2.56
C CYS A 142 5.27 -16.39 1.88
N CYS A 143 5.31 -16.93 0.65
CA CYS A 143 4.12 -17.39 -0.05
C CYS A 143 3.84 -18.86 0.28
N LYS A 144 2.67 -19.15 0.83
CA LYS A 144 2.21 -20.48 1.25
C LYS A 144 0.88 -20.84 0.61
N THR A 145 0.62 -22.15 0.47
CA THR A 145 -0.72 -22.63 0.09
C THR A 145 -1.63 -22.66 1.31
N TYR A 146 -2.81 -22.10 1.20
CA TYR A 146 -3.81 -22.12 2.26
C TYR A 146 -4.42 -23.51 2.42
N SER A 147 -4.55 -23.96 3.65
CA SER A 147 -5.43 -25.06 4.06
C SER A 147 -6.12 -24.69 5.37
N GLU A 148 -7.27 -25.29 5.66
CA GLU A 148 -7.98 -25.04 6.92
C GLU A 148 -7.20 -25.49 8.16
N GLN A 149 -6.32 -26.48 8.00
CA GLN A 149 -5.51 -27.02 9.08
C GLN A 149 -4.28 -26.16 9.40
N GLU A 150 -3.65 -25.55 8.39
CA GLU A 150 -2.38 -24.85 8.50
C GLU A 150 -2.51 -23.33 8.33
N GLY A 151 -3.61 -22.88 7.70
CA GLY A 151 -3.85 -21.46 7.43
C GLY A 151 -4.25 -20.68 8.69
N PRO A 152 -4.13 -19.34 8.64
CA PRO A 152 -4.49 -18.48 9.75
C PRO A 152 -5.98 -18.54 10.08
N GLN A 153 -6.29 -18.42 11.36
CA GLN A 153 -7.70 -18.38 11.81
C GLN A 153 -8.31 -16.99 11.65
N GLN A 154 -7.50 -15.95 11.73
CA GLN A 154 -7.89 -14.55 11.53
C GLN A 154 -7.11 -13.97 10.37
N TRP A 155 -7.75 -13.14 9.56
CA TRP A 155 -7.22 -12.61 8.32
C TRP A 155 -7.07 -11.09 8.43
N HIS A 156 -5.97 -10.53 7.93
CA HIS A 156 -5.76 -9.09 7.94
C HIS A 156 -6.32 -8.43 6.68
N LYS A 157 -6.10 -9.07 5.54
CA LYS A 157 -6.55 -8.59 4.23
C LYS A 157 -6.75 -9.79 3.30
N VAL A 158 -7.67 -9.68 2.35
CA VAL A 158 -7.80 -10.61 1.23
C VAL A 158 -7.46 -9.88 -0.06
N VAL A 159 -6.62 -10.45 -0.88
CA VAL A 159 -6.38 -10.01 -2.26
C VAL A 159 -7.12 -10.95 -3.19
N LEU A 160 -8.13 -10.42 -3.89
CA LEU A 160 -8.79 -11.11 -4.97
C LEU A 160 -8.00 -10.85 -6.25
N ILE A 161 -7.58 -11.90 -6.93
CA ILE A 161 -6.92 -11.84 -8.24
C ILE A 161 -8.03 -11.92 -9.28
N VAL A 162 -8.33 -10.79 -9.89
CA VAL A 162 -9.49 -10.62 -10.78
C VAL A 162 -9.01 -10.13 -12.14
N PRO A 163 -9.39 -10.77 -13.25
CA PRO A 163 -9.14 -10.21 -14.58
C PRO A 163 -9.70 -8.78 -14.70
N PRO A 164 -8.97 -7.84 -15.29
CA PRO A 164 -9.35 -6.40 -15.27
C PRO A 164 -10.77 -6.13 -15.76
N GLU A 165 -11.22 -6.84 -16.79
CA GLU A 165 -12.56 -6.69 -17.36
C GLU A 165 -13.67 -7.19 -16.43
N GLN A 166 -13.35 -8.02 -15.43
CA GLN A 166 -14.30 -8.54 -14.44
C GLN A 166 -14.35 -7.70 -13.14
N ILE A 167 -13.35 -6.86 -12.88
CA ILE A 167 -13.28 -6.05 -11.64
C ILE A 167 -14.57 -5.27 -11.39
N PRO A 168 -15.17 -4.54 -12.35
CA PRO A 168 -16.41 -3.81 -12.09
C PRO A 168 -17.57 -4.72 -11.69
N THR A 169 -17.65 -5.91 -12.27
CA THR A 169 -18.71 -6.89 -11.98
C THR A 169 -18.53 -7.50 -10.58
N VAL A 170 -17.30 -7.89 -10.23
CA VAL A 170 -16.99 -8.48 -8.92
C VAL A 170 -17.15 -7.44 -7.82
N ARG A 171 -16.65 -6.23 -8.01
CA ARG A 171 -16.82 -5.11 -7.07
C ARG A 171 -18.30 -4.83 -6.82
N LYS A 172 -19.08 -4.64 -7.87
CA LYS A 172 -20.53 -4.39 -7.76
C LYS A 172 -21.24 -5.49 -6.98
N TYR A 173 -20.90 -6.75 -7.25
CA TYR A 173 -21.48 -7.86 -6.49
C TYR A 173 -21.12 -7.77 -4.99
N ILE A 174 -19.87 -7.49 -4.64
CA ILE A 174 -19.45 -7.35 -3.24
C ILE A 174 -20.23 -6.20 -2.57
N GLU A 175 -20.32 -5.04 -3.22
CA GLU A 175 -21.02 -3.86 -2.70
C GLU A 175 -22.53 -4.11 -2.52
N GLU A 176 -23.17 -4.82 -3.46
CA GLU A 176 -24.59 -5.21 -3.37
C GLU A 176 -24.89 -6.18 -2.21
N GLN A 177 -23.93 -7.05 -1.84
CA GLN A 177 -24.04 -7.88 -0.64
C GLN A 177 -23.94 -7.04 0.64
N ASN A 178 -23.44 -5.82 0.54
CA ASN A 178 -23.27 -4.88 1.66
C ASN A 178 -22.66 -5.56 2.90
N PRO A 179 -21.47 -6.18 2.78
CA PRO A 179 -20.83 -6.87 3.87
C PRO A 179 -20.57 -5.91 5.03
N LYS A 180 -20.61 -6.42 6.25
CA LYS A 180 -20.30 -5.62 7.45
C LYS A 180 -18.87 -5.93 7.89
N GLY A 181 -18.13 -4.88 8.24
CA GLY A 181 -16.79 -4.99 8.80
C GLY A 181 -15.66 -5.05 7.77
N PHE A 182 -15.96 -4.96 6.47
CA PHE A 182 -14.94 -4.85 5.41
C PHE A 182 -15.52 -4.25 4.13
N TYR A 183 -14.64 -3.74 3.27
CA TYR A 183 -14.99 -3.11 1.99
C TYR A 183 -13.97 -3.46 0.89
N PRO A 184 -14.34 -3.40 -0.40
CA PRO A 184 -13.43 -3.60 -1.51
C PRO A 184 -12.67 -2.30 -1.86
N VAL A 185 -11.37 -2.42 -2.17
CA VAL A 185 -10.54 -1.34 -2.72
C VAL A 185 -9.63 -1.90 -3.81
N GLN A 186 -9.42 -1.16 -4.89
CA GLN A 186 -8.53 -1.59 -5.98
C GLN A 186 -7.12 -1.05 -5.76
N SER A 187 -6.12 -1.93 -5.80
CA SER A 187 -4.70 -1.57 -5.62
C SER A 187 -3.84 -1.82 -6.87
N ASP A 188 -4.34 -2.61 -7.82
CA ASP A 188 -3.66 -2.92 -9.08
C ASP A 188 -4.69 -3.24 -10.16
N ALA A 189 -4.27 -3.33 -11.43
CA ALA A 189 -5.14 -3.70 -12.54
C ALA A 189 -5.83 -5.07 -12.34
N PHE A 190 -5.25 -5.98 -11.57
CA PHE A 190 -5.75 -7.33 -11.29
C PHE A 190 -6.16 -7.54 -9.83
N TYR A 191 -5.94 -6.56 -8.94
CA TYR A 191 -6.19 -6.74 -7.51
C TYR A 191 -7.38 -5.92 -7.03
N LEU A 192 -8.39 -6.64 -6.55
CA LEU A 192 -9.47 -6.10 -5.75
C LEU A 192 -9.29 -6.63 -4.33
N GLU A 193 -9.02 -5.77 -3.38
CA GLU A 193 -8.67 -6.15 -2.01
C GLU A 193 -9.84 -5.96 -1.07
N LEU A 194 -10.04 -6.89 -0.13
CA LEU A 194 -10.99 -6.73 0.97
C LEU A 194 -10.22 -6.27 2.21
N VAL A 195 -10.53 -5.09 2.69
CA VAL A 195 -9.87 -4.41 3.81
C VAL A 195 -10.89 -4.20 4.93
N ALA A 196 -10.46 -4.28 6.19
CA ALA A 196 -11.35 -4.11 7.34
C ALA A 196 -11.94 -2.67 7.39
N ASP A 197 -13.19 -2.54 7.81
CA ASP A 197 -13.82 -1.24 8.02
C ASP A 197 -12.98 -0.38 8.95
N GLY A 198 -12.81 0.87 8.56
CA GLY A 198 -12.05 1.81 9.35
C GLY A 198 -10.53 1.73 9.15
N VAL A 199 -10.04 0.85 8.30
CA VAL A 199 -8.62 0.72 7.92
C VAL A 199 -8.42 1.32 6.53
N ASP A 200 -7.51 2.27 6.41
CA ASP A 200 -7.04 2.84 5.15
C ASP A 200 -5.66 3.48 5.32
N LYS A 201 -4.96 3.76 4.21
CA LYS A 201 -3.62 4.35 4.22
C LYS A 201 -3.60 5.73 4.89
N GLY A 202 -4.64 6.53 4.71
CA GLY A 202 -4.75 7.87 5.28
C GLY A 202 -4.86 7.86 6.82
N LYS A 203 -5.65 6.95 7.38
CA LYS A 203 -5.71 6.75 8.83
C LYS A 203 -4.38 6.27 9.39
N GLY A 204 -3.72 5.33 8.71
CA GLY A 204 -2.38 4.90 9.09
C GLY A 204 -1.38 6.07 9.13
N MET A 205 -1.38 6.94 8.12
CA MET A 205 -0.57 8.16 8.09
C MET A 205 -0.88 9.08 9.28
N LYS A 206 -2.16 9.34 9.56
CA LYS A 206 -2.57 10.19 10.70
C LYS A 206 -2.20 9.59 12.05
N MET A 207 -2.23 8.27 12.20
CA MET A 207 -1.76 7.61 13.42
C MET A 207 -0.27 7.88 13.66
N ILE A 208 0.58 7.77 12.62
CA ILE A 208 2.01 8.07 12.72
C ILE A 208 2.24 9.55 12.98
N GLN A 209 1.57 10.44 12.23
CA GLN A 209 1.65 11.89 12.45
C GLN A 209 1.40 12.25 13.92
N ASN A 210 0.31 11.72 14.49
CA ASN A 210 -0.07 12.00 15.88
C ASN A 210 0.92 11.40 16.89
N SER A 211 1.40 10.16 16.66
CA SER A 211 2.35 9.48 17.55
C SER A 211 3.69 10.20 17.65
N LEU A 212 4.12 10.83 16.55
CA LEU A 212 5.37 11.60 16.45
C LEU A 212 5.16 13.09 16.71
N ASN A 213 3.92 13.54 16.94
CA ASN A 213 3.55 14.95 17.14
C ASN A 213 4.06 15.89 16.05
N LEU A 214 3.94 15.46 14.77
CA LEU A 214 4.35 16.23 13.61
C LEU A 214 3.20 17.14 13.15
N ALA A 215 3.53 18.39 12.78
CA ALA A 215 2.52 19.40 12.45
C ALA A 215 1.90 19.18 11.05
N LYS A 216 2.69 18.69 10.09
CA LYS A 216 2.28 18.56 8.69
C LYS A 216 2.57 17.19 8.10
N THR A 217 1.84 16.87 7.05
CA THR A 217 1.98 15.65 6.27
C THR A 217 2.12 15.95 4.78
N ALA A 218 2.97 15.18 4.12
CA ALA A 218 3.04 15.09 2.67
C ALA A 218 2.84 13.62 2.28
N ALA A 219 2.09 13.35 1.22
CA ALA A 219 1.82 11.98 0.76
C ALA A 219 1.95 11.87 -0.75
N ILE A 220 2.48 10.73 -1.21
CA ILE A 220 2.58 10.40 -2.63
C ILE A 220 2.13 8.96 -2.87
N GLY A 221 1.29 8.75 -3.90
CA GLY A 221 0.71 7.46 -4.28
C GLY A 221 0.10 7.49 -5.66
N ASP A 222 -0.25 6.34 -6.24
CA ASP A 222 -0.65 6.23 -7.65
C ASP A 222 -1.98 5.50 -7.91
N ARG A 223 -2.59 4.85 -6.89
CA ARG A 223 -3.81 4.04 -7.05
C ARG A 223 -4.92 4.43 -6.07
N GLU A 224 -6.12 3.83 -6.28
CA GLU A 224 -7.31 4.06 -5.45
C GLU A 224 -7.05 3.86 -3.94
N ASN A 225 -6.25 2.86 -3.56
CA ASN A 225 -5.91 2.61 -2.16
C ASN A 225 -5.05 3.70 -1.51
N ASP A 226 -4.50 4.64 -2.32
CA ASP A 226 -3.76 5.81 -1.86
C ASP A 226 -4.65 7.04 -1.64
N GLU A 227 -5.85 7.07 -2.25
CA GLU A 227 -6.73 8.23 -2.26
C GLU A 227 -6.91 8.81 -0.85
N SER A 228 -7.18 7.96 0.14
CA SER A 228 -7.38 8.39 1.52
C SER A 228 -6.20 9.13 2.12
N MET A 229 -4.95 8.72 1.84
CA MET A 229 -3.79 9.43 2.36
C MET A 229 -3.50 10.70 1.58
N LEU A 230 -3.73 10.72 0.26
CA LEU A 230 -3.56 11.91 -0.57
C LEU A 230 -4.53 13.02 -0.19
N LEU A 231 -5.81 12.69 0.03
CA LEU A 231 -6.84 13.65 0.44
C LEU A 231 -6.66 14.17 1.87
N LEU A 232 -6.04 13.40 2.76
CA LEU A 232 -5.80 13.80 4.16
C LEU A 232 -4.46 14.52 4.37
N ALA A 233 -3.55 14.48 3.40
CA ALA A 233 -2.25 15.15 3.50
C ALA A 233 -2.38 16.67 3.35
N ASP A 234 -1.44 17.42 3.96
CA ASP A 234 -1.29 18.86 3.75
C ASP A 234 -0.67 19.19 2.38
N PHE A 235 0.08 18.22 1.83
CA PHE A 235 0.66 18.26 0.49
C PHE A 235 0.53 16.88 -0.15
N SER A 236 -0.06 16.82 -1.31
CA SER A 236 -0.30 15.56 -2.01
C SER A 236 0.29 15.53 -3.41
N ALA A 237 0.77 14.35 -3.83
CA ALA A 237 1.30 14.15 -5.16
C ALA A 237 0.91 12.79 -5.73
N THR A 238 0.82 12.72 -7.06
CA THR A 238 0.73 11.45 -7.80
C THR A 238 1.72 11.47 -8.96
N PRO A 239 2.38 10.34 -9.28
CA PRO A 239 3.21 10.23 -10.47
C PRO A 239 2.42 10.39 -11.76
N GLN A 240 3.09 10.72 -12.88
CA GLN A 240 2.47 10.77 -14.22
C GLN A 240 1.87 9.43 -14.66
N ASN A 241 2.36 8.31 -14.15
CA ASN A 241 1.81 6.97 -14.37
C ASN A 241 0.66 6.61 -13.42
N GLY A 242 0.31 7.49 -12.47
CA GLY A 242 -0.81 7.27 -11.54
C GLY A 242 -2.18 7.42 -12.18
N ASP A 243 -3.22 7.01 -11.45
CA ASP A 243 -4.60 7.05 -11.91
C ASP A 243 -5.03 8.47 -12.29
N GLU A 244 -5.70 8.62 -13.44
CA GLU A 244 -6.17 9.92 -13.95
C GLU A 244 -7.16 10.64 -13.02
N ASN A 245 -7.88 9.91 -12.18
CA ASN A 245 -8.77 10.53 -11.21
C ASN A 245 -7.98 11.12 -10.05
N LEU A 246 -6.96 10.42 -9.54
CA LEU A 246 -6.06 10.97 -8.53
C LEU A 246 -5.33 12.21 -9.01
N GLN A 247 -4.91 12.25 -10.30
CA GLN A 247 -4.25 13.43 -10.88
C GLN A 247 -5.10 14.70 -10.80
N LYS A 248 -6.42 14.59 -10.68
CA LYS A 248 -7.34 15.74 -10.56
C LYS A 248 -7.52 16.24 -9.13
N GLU A 249 -7.15 15.40 -8.13
CA GLU A 249 -7.42 15.64 -6.71
C GLU A 249 -6.17 16.03 -5.92
N VAL A 250 -4.97 15.90 -6.49
CA VAL A 250 -3.69 16.16 -5.81
C VAL A 250 -3.13 17.55 -6.10
N ASP A 251 -2.26 18.05 -5.21
CA ASP A 251 -1.55 19.33 -5.41
C ASP A 251 -0.52 19.28 -6.54
N PHE A 252 0.13 18.11 -6.74
CA PHE A 252 1.21 17.96 -7.69
C PHE A 252 1.10 16.68 -8.51
N ILE A 253 1.20 16.81 -9.84
CA ILE A 253 1.56 15.69 -10.71
C ILE A 253 3.07 15.77 -10.89
N VAL A 254 3.78 14.71 -10.47
CA VAL A 254 5.25 14.65 -10.47
C VAL A 254 5.77 13.72 -11.57
N ASP A 255 7.08 13.64 -11.72
CA ASP A 255 7.71 12.71 -12.68
C ASP A 255 7.18 11.28 -12.50
N SER A 256 7.28 10.46 -13.55
CA SER A 256 6.88 9.05 -13.45
C SER A 256 7.73 8.31 -12.41
N CYS A 257 7.21 7.22 -11.89
CA CYS A 257 7.88 6.34 -10.94
C CYS A 257 9.32 6.00 -11.38
N GLU A 258 9.50 5.60 -12.65
CA GLU A 258 10.80 5.28 -13.23
C GLU A 258 11.78 6.47 -13.27
N ASN A 259 11.26 7.68 -13.37
CA ASN A 259 12.04 8.92 -13.47
C ASN A 259 12.28 9.61 -12.12
N GLY A 260 11.86 9.00 -11.01
CA GLY A 260 12.10 9.49 -9.67
C GLY A 260 10.99 10.40 -9.13
N ALA A 261 9.76 9.91 -9.14
CA ALA A 261 8.57 10.61 -8.66
C ALA A 261 8.74 11.21 -7.25
N VAL A 262 9.28 10.44 -6.31
CA VAL A 262 9.51 10.89 -4.93
C VAL A 262 10.55 12.02 -4.88
N ALA A 263 11.57 11.96 -5.72
CA ALA A 263 12.58 13.01 -5.81
C ALA A 263 12.01 14.34 -6.32
N ASP A 264 11.17 14.29 -7.39
CA ASP A 264 10.49 15.49 -7.91
C ASP A 264 9.54 16.08 -6.85
N PHE A 265 8.82 15.22 -6.11
CA PHE A 265 7.94 15.69 -5.04
C PHE A 265 8.71 16.40 -3.92
N ILE A 266 9.81 15.81 -3.43
CA ILE A 266 10.65 16.42 -2.40
C ILE A 266 11.20 17.78 -2.87
N TYR A 267 11.65 17.87 -4.12
CA TYR A 267 12.12 19.12 -4.69
C TYR A 267 11.02 20.21 -4.69
N ARG A 268 9.79 19.88 -5.06
CA ARG A 268 8.66 20.83 -5.03
C ARG A 268 8.28 21.25 -3.61
N LEU A 269 8.33 20.30 -2.66
CA LEU A 269 8.13 20.61 -1.24
C LEU A 269 9.19 21.61 -0.74
N GLU A 270 10.46 21.38 -1.07
CA GLU A 270 11.56 22.28 -0.65
C GLU A 270 11.35 23.71 -1.18
N GLN A 271 10.95 23.85 -2.43
CA GLN A 271 10.62 25.17 -2.99
C GLN A 271 9.45 25.84 -2.25
N LYS A 272 8.42 25.08 -1.87
CA LYS A 272 7.26 25.64 -1.17
C LYS A 272 7.54 26.01 0.29
N TYR A 273 8.52 25.34 0.94
CA TYR A 273 8.92 25.62 2.31
C TYR A 273 9.96 26.74 2.45
N THR A 274 10.66 27.06 1.36
CA THR A 274 11.70 28.12 1.35
C THR A 274 11.18 29.48 0.88
N LEU A 275 9.93 29.56 0.38
CA LEU A 275 9.21 30.79 0.04
C LEU A 275 8.39 31.31 1.23
#